data_7a2d9d030a055ee0a03023855a422942
#
_entry.id   7a2d9d030a055ee0a03023855a422942
#
_cell.length_a   1.000
_cell.length_b   1.000
_cell.length_c   1.000
_cell.angle_alpha   90.00
_cell.angle_beta   90.00
_cell.angle_gamma   90.00
#
_symmetry.space_group_name_H-M   'P 1'
#
loop_
_entity.id
_entity.type
_entity.pdbx_description
1 polymer ?
#
loop_
_entity_poly.entity_id
_entity_poly.type
_entity_poly.pdbx_seq_one_letter_code
_entity_poly.pdbx_strand_id
1 'polypeptide(L)'
;MRYPKFFLLLFVSMILFSACKPSFEQKTSQAIQDVMNEFKAVGVSAAVVKDGKIVYNESFGYKNLNTQTTLTNDDVMRIASISKSFTATSLLQLVDKGVISLNDDVSDLIGFKIRNPHHPEIPITLKMVLSHTASIRDKEDYFTLDHLNPAVYGDCEESYFEYKPGEGYNYSNMGLNLAGTILEKVSGVRFDDYVRTNVIHKLGLYGGHNIDSLDANRFALIYTNKNGEYVESKGAYKSRSEDMPSYVFGYSSPIFSPTGGVKISAHDLAIYMMMHMNGGAYNGVRIISEESAKAMQTPVWKIQKEGEEQYGLCLREFIDFVNDEKYNVPGSYPIGHTGGAYGLNSIMIWSPADGWGIVAMTNGFTAVEGKSILKSLTNAIYEACIKE
;
A
#
# COMPACT_ATOMS: atom_id res chain seq x y z
N MET A 1 -38.25 -83.00 18.46
CA MET A 1 -37.97 -81.59 18.89
C MET A 1 -37.07 -80.99 17.82
N ARG A 2 -37.54 -80.04 17.01
CA ARG A 2 -36.76 -79.30 16.00
C ARG A 2 -36.52 -77.91 16.50
N TYR A 3 -35.28 -77.49 16.66
CA TYR A 3 -34.88 -76.13 17.02
C TYR A 3 -34.78 -75.27 15.72
N PRO A 4 -35.34 -74.04 15.67
CA PRO A 4 -35.12 -73.13 14.56
C PRO A 4 -33.76 -72.44 14.69
N LYS A 5 -33.02 -72.44 13.57
CA LYS A 5 -31.77 -71.67 13.44
C LYS A 5 -32.13 -70.20 13.17
N PHE A 6 -31.83 -69.31 14.13
CA PHE A 6 -31.87 -67.86 13.90
C PHE A 6 -30.63 -67.45 13.10
N PHE A 7 -30.83 -66.95 11.90
CA PHE A 7 -29.81 -66.27 11.12
C PHE A 7 -29.79 -64.79 11.53
N LEU A 8 -28.71 -64.38 12.21
CA LEU A 8 -28.46 -62.95 12.58
C LEU A 8 -27.82 -62.30 11.37
N LEU A 9 -28.58 -61.50 10.58
CA LEU A 9 -28.06 -60.65 9.52
C LEU A 9 -27.41 -59.41 10.16
N LEU A 10 -26.08 -59.36 10.20
CA LEU A 10 -25.33 -58.14 10.54
C LEU A 10 -25.42 -57.18 9.35
N PHE A 11 -26.23 -56.11 9.45
CA PHE A 11 -26.18 -54.95 8.56
C PHE A 11 -24.95 -54.11 8.93
N VAL A 12 -23.88 -54.25 8.15
CA VAL A 12 -22.74 -53.30 8.22
C VAL A 12 -23.15 -52.08 7.40
N SER A 13 -23.62 -51.02 8.06
CA SER A 13 -23.83 -49.73 7.44
C SER A 13 -22.48 -49.08 7.16
N MET A 14 -22.02 -49.18 5.92
CA MET A 14 -20.85 -48.45 5.42
C MET A 14 -21.24 -46.97 5.32
N ILE A 15 -20.87 -46.17 6.34
CA ILE A 15 -20.94 -44.72 6.28
C ILE A 15 -19.87 -44.26 5.28
N LEU A 16 -20.27 -43.99 4.06
CA LEU A 16 -19.46 -43.32 3.06
C LEU A 16 -19.25 -41.88 3.55
N PHE A 17 -18.15 -41.62 4.21
CA PHE A 17 -17.64 -40.25 4.38
C PHE A 17 -17.29 -39.72 2.99
N SER A 18 -18.24 -39.05 2.36
CA SER A 18 -17.98 -38.26 1.19
C SER A 18 -17.09 -37.08 1.69
N ALA A 19 -15.79 -37.19 1.52
CA ALA A 19 -14.88 -36.08 1.78
C ALA A 19 -15.25 -34.94 0.83
N CYS A 20 -16.00 -33.96 1.32
CA CYS A 20 -16.31 -32.74 0.58
C CYS A 20 -14.99 -32.08 0.21
N LYS A 21 -14.73 -31.85 -1.07
CA LYS A 21 -13.54 -31.08 -1.47
C LYS A 21 -13.60 -29.71 -0.80
N PRO A 22 -12.49 -29.21 -0.21
CA PRO A 22 -12.51 -27.89 0.42
C PRO A 22 -12.88 -26.82 -0.61
N SER A 23 -13.69 -25.83 -0.16
CA SER A 23 -14.02 -24.67 -1.00
C SER A 23 -12.77 -23.85 -1.29
N PHE A 24 -12.84 -22.96 -2.29
CA PHE A 24 -11.71 -22.06 -2.59
C PHE A 24 -11.38 -21.16 -1.39
N GLU A 25 -12.40 -20.73 -0.63
CA GLU A 25 -12.18 -19.93 0.60
C GLU A 25 -11.39 -20.73 1.64
N GLN A 26 -11.74 -21.99 1.85
CA GLN A 26 -11.02 -22.86 2.79
C GLN A 26 -9.58 -23.09 2.35
N LYS A 27 -9.34 -23.31 1.05
CA LYS A 27 -7.98 -23.47 0.50
C LYS A 27 -7.15 -22.18 0.66
N THR A 28 -7.76 -21.03 0.34
CA THR A 28 -7.10 -19.73 0.48
C THR A 28 -6.75 -19.44 1.94
N SER A 29 -7.68 -19.68 2.86
CA SER A 29 -7.46 -19.53 4.30
C SER A 29 -6.32 -20.43 4.80
N GLN A 30 -6.29 -21.70 4.36
CA GLN A 30 -5.21 -22.62 4.73
C GLN A 30 -3.86 -22.15 4.17
N ALA A 31 -3.82 -21.73 2.90
CA ALA A 31 -2.60 -21.25 2.26
C ALA A 31 -2.02 -19.99 2.97
N ILE A 32 -2.90 -19.06 3.39
CA ILE A 32 -2.48 -17.90 4.19
C ILE A 32 -1.93 -18.34 5.55
N GLN A 33 -2.61 -19.26 6.25
CA GLN A 33 -2.16 -19.77 7.54
C GLN A 33 -0.82 -20.51 7.45
N ASP A 34 -0.58 -21.25 6.37
CA ASP A 34 0.71 -21.92 6.14
C ASP A 34 1.85 -20.90 6.02
N VAL A 35 1.64 -19.80 5.27
CA VAL A 35 2.60 -18.69 5.19
C VAL A 35 2.76 -18.00 6.56
N MET A 36 1.66 -17.77 7.29
CA MET A 36 1.74 -17.21 8.65
C MET A 36 2.57 -18.08 9.59
N ASN A 37 2.43 -19.39 9.53
CA ASN A 37 3.20 -20.33 10.34
C ASN A 37 4.70 -20.30 9.97
N GLU A 38 5.02 -20.26 8.67
CA GLU A 38 6.41 -20.18 8.20
C GLU A 38 7.09 -18.91 8.69
N PHE A 39 6.45 -17.76 8.57
CA PHE A 39 6.98 -16.46 8.95
C PHE A 39 6.66 -16.07 10.40
N LYS A 40 6.00 -16.92 11.17
CA LYS A 40 5.49 -16.61 12.51
C LYS A 40 4.74 -15.27 12.55
N ALA A 41 3.91 -15.01 11.55
CA ALA A 41 3.21 -13.74 11.44
C ALA A 41 2.22 -13.54 12.61
N VAL A 42 2.19 -12.32 13.18
CA VAL A 42 1.34 -11.95 14.31
C VAL A 42 -0.13 -11.92 13.88
N GLY A 43 -0.42 -11.26 12.78
CA GLY A 43 -1.72 -11.20 12.15
C GLY A 43 -1.58 -10.89 10.66
N VAL A 44 -2.53 -11.40 9.88
CA VAL A 44 -2.65 -11.15 8.44
C VAL A 44 -4.09 -10.83 8.11
N SER A 45 -4.33 -9.74 7.37
CA SER A 45 -5.61 -9.44 6.72
C SER A 45 -5.41 -9.51 5.21
N ALA A 46 -6.31 -10.19 4.50
CA ALA A 46 -6.24 -10.34 3.05
C ALA A 46 -7.62 -10.13 2.40
N ALA A 47 -7.62 -9.50 1.23
CA ALA A 47 -8.78 -9.39 0.37
C ALA A 47 -8.40 -9.71 -1.08
N VAL A 48 -9.27 -10.42 -1.80
CA VAL A 48 -9.06 -10.80 -3.19
C VAL A 48 -10.20 -10.28 -4.05
N VAL A 49 -9.84 -9.67 -5.15
CA VAL A 49 -10.76 -9.20 -6.20
C VAL A 49 -10.66 -10.12 -7.42
N LYS A 50 -11.79 -10.50 -7.96
CA LYS A 50 -11.91 -11.23 -9.24
C LYS A 50 -13.17 -10.74 -9.96
N ASP A 51 -13.05 -10.45 -11.24
CA ASP A 51 -14.17 -10.00 -12.08
C ASP A 51 -14.94 -8.80 -11.47
N GLY A 52 -14.20 -7.83 -10.92
CA GLY A 52 -14.76 -6.61 -10.34
C GLY A 52 -15.50 -6.78 -9.00
N LYS A 53 -15.31 -7.91 -8.31
CA LYS A 53 -15.93 -8.21 -7.01
C LYS A 53 -14.89 -8.68 -6.00
N ILE A 54 -15.09 -8.35 -4.74
CA ILE A 54 -14.34 -8.97 -3.64
C ILE A 54 -14.91 -10.38 -3.46
N VAL A 55 -14.08 -11.39 -3.75
CA VAL A 55 -14.44 -12.81 -3.65
C VAL A 55 -13.92 -13.47 -2.38
N TYR A 56 -12.98 -12.82 -1.70
CA TYR A 56 -12.39 -13.28 -0.45
C TYR A 56 -12.02 -12.08 0.43
N ASN A 57 -12.31 -12.13 1.74
CA ASN A 57 -11.92 -11.09 2.69
C ASN A 57 -11.88 -11.69 4.11
N GLU A 58 -10.68 -12.04 4.59
CA GLU A 58 -10.49 -12.70 5.87
C GLU A 58 -9.26 -12.16 6.61
N SER A 59 -9.32 -12.27 7.96
CA SER A 59 -8.27 -11.84 8.87
C SER A 59 -7.94 -12.96 9.85
N PHE A 60 -6.64 -13.12 10.16
CA PHE A 60 -6.11 -14.19 11.01
C PHE A 60 -5.14 -13.64 12.02
N GLY A 61 -5.02 -14.34 13.17
CA GLY A 61 -4.08 -13.99 14.22
C GLY A 61 -4.56 -12.85 15.11
N TYR A 62 -3.65 -11.98 15.53
CA TYR A 62 -3.91 -11.01 16.60
C TYR A 62 -3.69 -9.57 16.13
N LYS A 63 -4.62 -8.67 16.50
CA LYS A 63 -4.40 -7.22 16.43
C LYS A 63 -3.63 -6.69 17.64
N ASN A 64 -3.69 -7.39 18.77
CA ASN A 64 -2.97 -7.05 19.99
C ASN A 64 -2.47 -8.34 20.66
N LEU A 65 -1.15 -8.56 20.66
CA LEU A 65 -0.53 -9.72 21.28
C LEU A 65 -0.60 -9.69 22.81
N ASN A 66 -0.52 -8.52 23.44
CA ASN A 66 -0.50 -8.41 24.90
C ASN A 66 -1.83 -8.83 25.51
N THR A 67 -2.93 -8.51 24.82
CA THR A 67 -4.30 -8.85 25.27
C THR A 67 -4.86 -10.08 24.54
N GLN A 68 -4.13 -10.64 23.60
CA GLN A 68 -4.57 -11.74 22.72
C GLN A 68 -5.89 -11.42 21.98
N THR A 69 -6.10 -10.13 21.67
CA THR A 69 -7.28 -9.70 20.91
C THR A 69 -7.11 -10.09 19.45
N THR A 70 -8.06 -10.88 18.94
CA THR A 70 -8.06 -11.34 17.55
C THR A 70 -8.19 -10.19 16.56
N LEU A 71 -7.52 -10.34 15.40
CA LEU A 71 -7.65 -9.45 14.27
C LEU A 71 -8.97 -9.73 13.54
N THR A 72 -9.66 -8.67 13.11
CA THR A 72 -10.92 -8.75 12.37
C THR A 72 -10.84 -8.02 11.03
N ASN A 73 -11.80 -8.26 10.15
CA ASN A 73 -11.86 -7.60 8.83
C ASN A 73 -12.13 -6.09 8.90
N ASP A 74 -12.66 -5.61 10.04
CA ASP A 74 -12.93 -4.19 10.30
C ASP A 74 -11.72 -3.44 10.88
N ASP A 75 -10.71 -4.16 11.34
CA ASP A 75 -9.54 -3.54 11.92
C ASP A 75 -8.68 -2.87 10.84
N VAL A 76 -8.09 -1.74 11.19
CA VAL A 76 -7.25 -0.96 10.28
C VAL A 76 -5.77 -1.18 10.59
N MET A 77 -4.99 -1.34 9.54
CA MET A 77 -3.54 -1.40 9.60
C MET A 77 -2.93 -0.19 8.89
N ARG A 78 -1.78 0.27 9.36
CA ARG A 78 -0.94 1.17 8.57
C ARG A 78 -0.46 0.41 7.33
N ILE A 79 -0.55 1.06 6.14
CA ILE A 79 -0.18 0.43 4.87
C ILE A 79 1.17 0.92 4.32
N ALA A 80 1.90 1.71 5.11
CA ALA A 80 3.19 2.28 4.74
C ALA A 80 3.16 2.84 3.30
N SER A 81 4.12 2.50 2.46
CA SER A 81 4.34 3.17 1.16
C SER A 81 3.22 3.03 0.14
N ILE A 82 2.25 2.14 0.32
CA ILE A 82 1.01 2.15 -0.48
C ILE A 82 0.31 3.53 -0.37
N SER A 83 0.48 4.24 0.76
CA SER A 83 -0.06 5.59 1.00
C SER A 83 0.36 6.61 -0.06
N LYS A 84 1.51 6.41 -0.73
CA LYS A 84 1.98 7.29 -1.79
C LYS A 84 0.98 7.37 -2.96
N SER A 85 0.30 6.27 -3.25
CA SER A 85 -0.73 6.25 -4.29
C SER A 85 -1.92 7.15 -3.92
N PHE A 86 -2.30 7.24 -2.64
CA PHE A 86 -3.35 8.16 -2.17
C PHE A 86 -2.93 9.62 -2.34
N THR A 87 -1.66 9.94 -2.07
CA THR A 87 -1.11 11.29 -2.31
C THR A 87 -1.13 11.64 -3.79
N ALA A 88 -0.69 10.73 -4.67
CA ALA A 88 -0.72 10.93 -6.11
C ALA A 88 -2.16 11.06 -6.65
N THR A 89 -3.07 10.18 -6.22
CA THR A 89 -4.50 10.25 -6.58
C THR A 89 -5.10 11.62 -6.22
N SER A 90 -4.77 12.15 -5.04
CA SER A 90 -5.27 13.45 -4.59
C SER A 90 -4.72 14.62 -5.41
N LEU A 91 -3.44 14.58 -5.80
CA LEU A 91 -2.85 15.58 -6.70
C LEU A 91 -3.44 15.50 -8.11
N LEU A 92 -3.67 14.28 -8.60
CA LEU A 92 -4.29 14.09 -9.91
C LEU A 92 -5.74 14.58 -9.96
N GLN A 93 -6.47 14.63 -8.84
CA GLN A 93 -7.75 15.34 -8.80
C GLN A 93 -7.62 16.84 -9.10
N LEU A 94 -6.51 17.47 -8.69
CA LEU A 94 -6.23 18.88 -9.00
C LEU A 94 -5.75 19.04 -10.45
N VAL A 95 -5.01 18.06 -10.98
CA VAL A 95 -4.65 18.02 -12.40
C VAL A 95 -5.89 17.87 -13.28
N ASP A 96 -6.81 16.96 -12.96
CA ASP A 96 -8.07 16.76 -13.69
C ASP A 96 -8.96 18.01 -13.69
N LYS A 97 -8.85 18.86 -12.66
CA LYS A 97 -9.54 20.15 -12.56
C LYS A 97 -8.80 21.30 -13.27
N GLY A 98 -7.62 21.06 -13.83
CA GLY A 98 -6.77 22.08 -14.44
C GLY A 98 -6.19 23.11 -13.46
N VAL A 99 -6.15 22.80 -12.17
CA VAL A 99 -5.58 23.69 -11.14
C VAL A 99 -4.05 23.65 -11.18
N ILE A 100 -3.48 22.48 -11.44
CA ILE A 100 -2.04 22.23 -11.60
C ILE A 100 -1.80 21.28 -12.76
N SER A 101 -0.55 21.20 -13.21
CA SER A 101 -0.08 20.27 -14.24
C SER A 101 1.00 19.34 -13.66
N LEU A 102 1.11 18.12 -14.19
CA LEU A 102 2.22 17.23 -13.91
C LEU A 102 3.59 17.80 -14.33
N ASN A 103 3.60 18.75 -15.26
CA ASN A 103 4.79 19.41 -15.75
C ASN A 103 5.11 20.72 -15.01
N ASP A 104 4.29 21.14 -14.05
CA ASP A 104 4.58 22.34 -13.27
C ASP A 104 5.84 22.16 -12.42
N ASP A 105 6.60 23.22 -12.30
CA ASP A 105 7.75 23.32 -11.43
C ASP A 105 7.32 23.27 -9.95
N VAL A 106 7.84 22.33 -9.21
CA VAL A 106 7.48 22.19 -7.79
C VAL A 106 7.88 23.42 -6.96
N SER A 107 8.83 24.23 -7.41
CA SER A 107 9.21 25.49 -6.75
C SER A 107 8.06 26.49 -6.77
N ASP A 108 7.35 26.60 -7.88
CA ASP A 108 6.22 27.51 -8.02
C ASP A 108 5.01 27.02 -7.20
N LEU A 109 4.82 25.69 -7.15
CA LEU A 109 3.73 25.07 -6.39
C LEU A 109 3.93 25.18 -4.89
N ILE A 110 5.18 25.00 -4.41
CA ILE A 110 5.51 25.04 -2.96
C ILE A 110 5.81 26.48 -2.47
N GLY A 111 6.26 27.38 -3.35
CA GLY A 111 6.55 28.78 -3.06
C GLY A 111 7.92 29.07 -2.48
N PHE A 112 8.87 28.15 -2.61
CA PHE A 112 10.29 28.38 -2.41
C PHE A 112 11.10 27.54 -3.42
N LYS A 113 12.36 27.95 -3.63
CA LYS A 113 13.21 27.35 -4.67
C LYS A 113 13.59 25.92 -4.31
N ILE A 114 13.17 24.96 -5.13
CA ILE A 114 13.59 23.55 -5.09
C ILE A 114 14.33 23.27 -6.41
N ARG A 115 15.66 23.09 -6.31
CA ARG A 115 16.54 22.81 -7.45
C ARG A 115 17.65 21.89 -7.01
N ASN A 116 18.00 20.97 -7.88
CA ASN A 116 19.23 20.23 -7.72
C ASN A 116 20.42 21.19 -7.91
N PRO A 117 21.28 21.40 -6.90
CA PRO A 117 22.41 22.33 -7.02
C PRO A 117 23.41 21.97 -8.13
N HIS A 118 23.52 20.69 -8.50
CA HIS A 118 24.36 20.24 -9.61
C HIS A 118 23.77 20.63 -10.99
N HIS A 119 22.45 20.92 -11.05
CA HIS A 119 21.70 21.24 -12.26
C HIS A 119 20.68 22.34 -12.00
N PRO A 120 21.10 23.55 -11.59
CA PRO A 120 20.21 24.61 -11.08
C PRO A 120 19.29 25.18 -12.15
N GLU A 121 19.61 24.98 -13.43
CA GLU A 121 18.83 25.41 -14.59
C GLU A 121 17.65 24.46 -14.91
N ILE A 122 17.66 23.22 -14.38
CA ILE A 122 16.64 22.22 -14.70
C ILE A 122 15.52 22.27 -13.63
N PRO A 123 14.28 22.58 -14.03
CA PRO A 123 13.15 22.55 -13.11
C PRO A 123 12.84 21.11 -12.67
N ILE A 124 12.52 20.91 -11.41
CA ILE A 124 11.97 19.66 -10.90
C ILE A 124 10.46 19.73 -11.04
N THR A 125 9.88 18.84 -11.84
CA THR A 125 8.44 18.83 -12.07
C THR A 125 7.70 17.92 -11.09
N LEU A 126 6.39 18.17 -10.91
CA LEU A 126 5.53 17.30 -10.10
C LEU A 126 5.54 15.85 -10.59
N LYS A 127 5.60 15.63 -11.93
CA LYS A 127 5.74 14.30 -12.52
C LYS A 127 7.02 13.59 -12.05
N MET A 128 8.15 14.29 -12.03
CA MET A 128 9.43 13.72 -11.58
C MET A 128 9.38 13.32 -10.10
N VAL A 129 8.71 14.11 -9.26
CA VAL A 129 8.54 13.79 -7.83
C VAL A 129 7.70 12.54 -7.65
N LEU A 130 6.55 12.44 -8.33
CA LEU A 130 5.64 11.29 -8.22
C LEU A 130 6.19 10.01 -8.85
N SER A 131 7.16 10.11 -9.75
CA SER A 131 7.82 8.96 -10.40
C SER A 131 9.21 8.64 -9.85
N HIS A 132 9.65 9.32 -8.77
CA HIS A 132 10.97 9.13 -8.17
C HIS A 132 12.16 9.42 -9.09
N THR A 133 11.96 10.31 -10.08
CA THR A 133 13.01 10.74 -11.01
C THR A 133 13.51 12.17 -10.77
N ALA A 134 13.12 12.77 -9.63
CA ALA A 134 13.45 14.15 -9.28
C ALA A 134 14.89 14.37 -8.81
N SER A 135 15.75 13.35 -8.81
CA SER A 135 17.10 13.36 -8.20
C SER A 135 17.14 13.72 -6.70
N ILE A 136 16.01 13.71 -6.01
CA ILE A 136 15.92 13.96 -4.57
C ILE A 136 16.41 12.73 -3.80
N ARG A 137 17.28 12.94 -2.81
CA ARG A 137 17.83 11.92 -1.91
C ARG A 137 17.18 12.06 -0.54
N ASP A 138 16.71 10.93 0.03
CA ASP A 138 16.21 10.92 1.40
C ASP A 138 17.35 11.20 2.40
N LYS A 139 17.05 12.01 3.41
CA LYS A 139 17.84 12.19 4.63
C LYS A 139 17.21 11.37 5.76
N GLU A 140 17.92 11.17 6.88
CA GLU A 140 17.39 10.45 8.03
C GLU A 140 16.06 11.05 8.52
N ASP A 141 15.98 12.39 8.56
CA ASP A 141 14.78 13.15 8.90
C ASP A 141 14.06 13.64 7.64
N TYR A 142 13.50 12.73 6.87
CA TYR A 142 12.69 13.07 5.69
C TYR A 142 11.26 13.53 6.02
N PHE A 143 10.89 13.62 7.29
CA PHE A 143 9.59 14.13 7.74
C PHE A 143 9.52 15.64 7.91
N THR A 144 10.54 16.37 7.46
CA THR A 144 10.54 17.82 7.29
C THR A 144 10.92 18.18 5.85
N LEU A 145 10.57 19.40 5.41
CA LEU A 145 11.03 19.96 4.13
C LEU A 145 12.28 20.84 4.29
N ASP A 146 12.81 20.97 5.49
CA ASP A 146 13.95 21.84 5.78
C ASP A 146 15.14 21.52 4.88
N HIS A 147 15.43 20.24 4.66
CA HIS A 147 16.52 19.78 3.79
C HIS A 147 16.36 20.12 2.31
N LEU A 148 15.17 20.55 1.87
CA LEU A 148 14.88 21.01 0.51
C LEU A 148 14.71 22.52 0.42
N ASN A 149 14.69 23.24 1.56
CA ASN A 149 14.46 24.67 1.62
C ASN A 149 15.76 25.44 1.86
N PRO A 150 16.34 26.12 0.83
CA PRO A 150 17.59 26.84 0.98
C PRO A 150 17.55 27.98 2.00
N ALA A 151 16.37 28.54 2.29
CA ALA A 151 16.22 29.58 3.30
C ALA A 151 16.36 29.04 4.73
N VAL A 152 16.18 27.72 4.95
CA VAL A 152 16.28 27.06 6.25
C VAL A 152 17.61 26.31 6.38
N TYR A 153 17.96 25.51 5.38
CA TYR A 153 19.10 24.59 5.44
C TYR A 153 20.38 25.14 4.77
N GLY A 154 20.24 26.22 3.98
CA GLY A 154 21.35 26.81 3.23
C GLY A 154 21.74 25.97 2.03
N ASP A 155 22.86 25.24 2.12
CA ASP A 155 23.28 24.35 1.06
C ASP A 155 22.50 23.01 1.14
N CYS A 156 21.65 22.76 0.15
CA CYS A 156 20.83 21.56 0.06
C CYS A 156 21.48 20.45 -0.81
N GLU A 157 22.77 20.58 -1.18
CA GLU A 157 23.45 19.68 -2.13
C GLU A 157 23.33 18.19 -1.72
N GLU A 158 23.51 17.91 -0.43
CA GLU A 158 23.40 16.55 0.10
C GLU A 158 22.01 15.93 -0.04
N SER A 159 20.97 16.74 -0.30
CA SER A 159 19.60 16.26 -0.52
C SER A 159 19.33 15.88 -1.97
N TYR A 160 20.37 15.89 -2.81
CA TYR A 160 20.24 15.56 -4.23
C TYR A 160 21.32 14.58 -4.68
N PHE A 161 21.00 13.84 -5.74
CA PHE A 161 21.97 13.06 -6.52
C PHE A 161 22.58 13.93 -7.62
N GLU A 162 23.78 13.57 -8.08
CA GLU A 162 24.50 14.32 -9.11
C GLU A 162 23.88 14.22 -10.52
N TYR A 163 23.00 13.21 -10.76
CA TYR A 163 22.34 13.09 -12.05
C TYR A 163 21.23 14.13 -12.24
N LYS A 164 20.98 14.50 -13.48
CA LYS A 164 19.95 15.49 -13.83
C LYS A 164 18.55 15.03 -13.44
N PRO A 165 17.70 15.92 -12.90
CA PRO A 165 16.29 15.62 -12.74
C PRO A 165 15.66 15.06 -14.02
N GLY A 166 14.99 13.91 -13.93
CA GLY A 166 14.43 13.17 -15.05
C GLY A 166 15.32 12.12 -15.70
N GLU A 167 16.63 12.11 -15.44
CA GLU A 167 17.58 11.18 -16.08
C GLU A 167 18.03 10.01 -15.17
N GLY A 168 17.45 9.87 -13.97
CA GLY A 168 17.76 8.77 -13.06
C GLY A 168 16.59 8.45 -12.14
N TYR A 169 16.61 7.26 -11.55
CA TYR A 169 15.61 6.78 -10.60
C TYR A 169 16.22 6.63 -9.22
N ASN A 170 15.56 7.22 -8.23
CA ASN A 170 15.83 6.95 -6.83
C ASN A 170 14.55 7.12 -6.01
N TYR A 171 14.09 6.04 -5.40
CA TYR A 171 12.91 6.04 -4.54
C TYR A 171 13.10 7.03 -3.38
N SER A 172 12.24 8.05 -3.29
CA SER A 172 12.35 9.12 -2.30
C SER A 172 11.07 9.31 -1.49
N ASN A 173 11.19 9.17 -0.18
CA ASN A 173 10.13 9.50 0.77
C ASN A 173 10.01 11.03 0.94
N MET A 174 11.15 11.74 0.95
CA MET A 174 11.17 13.20 1.03
C MET A 174 10.43 13.83 -0.15
N GLY A 175 10.61 13.31 -1.37
CA GLY A 175 9.87 13.75 -2.55
C GLY A 175 8.37 13.61 -2.37
N LEU A 176 7.90 12.51 -1.78
CA LEU A 176 6.47 12.31 -1.54
C LEU A 176 5.91 13.15 -0.37
N ASN A 177 6.73 13.48 0.61
CA ASN A 177 6.36 14.46 1.64
C ASN A 177 6.26 15.87 1.05
N LEU A 178 7.14 16.24 0.11
CA LEU A 178 6.99 17.47 -0.69
C LEU A 178 5.70 17.45 -1.49
N ALA A 179 5.38 16.36 -2.18
CA ALA A 179 4.15 16.21 -2.95
C ALA A 179 2.88 16.41 -2.08
N GLY A 180 2.86 15.81 -0.88
CA GLY A 180 1.77 16.02 0.09
C GLY A 180 1.65 17.48 0.57
N THR A 181 2.78 18.16 0.73
CA THR A 181 2.78 19.59 1.11
C THR A 181 2.29 20.47 -0.04
N ILE A 182 2.65 20.13 -1.28
CA ILE A 182 2.11 20.81 -2.48
C ILE A 182 0.58 20.63 -2.53
N LEU A 183 0.07 19.40 -2.30
CA LEU A 183 -1.37 19.16 -2.24
C LEU A 183 -2.06 20.09 -1.24
N GLU A 184 -1.53 20.19 -0.02
CA GLU A 184 -2.08 21.06 1.02
C GLU A 184 -2.07 22.51 0.58
N LYS A 185 -0.95 22.99 0.07
CA LYS A 185 -0.76 24.39 -0.30
C LYS A 185 -1.67 24.81 -1.46
N VAL A 186 -1.75 24.00 -2.50
CA VAL A 186 -2.52 24.31 -3.70
C VAL A 186 -4.02 24.14 -3.46
N SER A 187 -4.43 23.15 -2.69
CA SER A 187 -5.84 22.90 -2.41
C SER A 187 -6.44 23.84 -1.36
N GLY A 188 -5.61 24.46 -0.50
CA GLY A 188 -6.07 25.22 0.65
C GLY A 188 -6.68 24.35 1.77
N VAL A 189 -6.52 23.04 1.71
CA VAL A 189 -7.05 22.07 2.68
C VAL A 189 -5.90 21.26 3.27
N ARG A 190 -5.89 21.07 4.60
CA ARG A 190 -4.85 20.27 5.27
C ARG A 190 -4.73 18.88 4.62
N PHE A 191 -3.50 18.42 4.43
CA PHE A 191 -3.19 17.22 3.66
C PHE A 191 -4.02 15.99 4.07
N ASP A 192 -4.04 15.66 5.37
CA ASP A 192 -4.76 14.50 5.89
C ASP A 192 -6.28 14.62 5.71
N ASP A 193 -6.85 15.82 5.87
CA ASP A 193 -8.27 16.09 5.66
C ASP A 193 -8.64 16.03 4.19
N TYR A 194 -7.76 16.50 3.28
CA TYR A 194 -8.01 16.42 1.84
C TYR A 194 -8.12 14.96 1.39
N VAL A 195 -7.12 14.13 1.72
CA VAL A 195 -7.11 12.72 1.33
C VAL A 195 -8.31 11.98 1.93
N ARG A 196 -8.60 12.21 3.22
CA ARG A 196 -9.73 11.59 3.90
C ARG A 196 -11.05 11.93 3.23
N THR A 197 -11.29 13.20 2.95
CA THR A 197 -12.58 13.69 2.43
C THR A 197 -12.76 13.39 0.96
N ASN A 198 -11.73 13.65 0.13
CA ASN A 198 -11.85 13.62 -1.33
C ASN A 198 -11.53 12.26 -1.96
N VAL A 199 -10.89 11.34 -1.21
CA VAL A 199 -10.59 9.99 -1.70
C VAL A 199 -11.29 8.94 -0.84
N ILE A 200 -10.94 8.85 0.45
CA ILE A 200 -11.38 7.76 1.33
C ILE A 200 -12.89 7.81 1.56
N HIS A 201 -13.40 8.90 2.14
CA HIS A 201 -14.85 9.05 2.42
C HIS A 201 -15.69 9.14 1.14
N LYS A 202 -15.13 9.71 0.05
CA LYS A 202 -15.84 9.78 -1.22
C LYS A 202 -16.11 8.40 -1.83
N LEU A 203 -15.24 7.42 -1.54
CA LEU A 203 -15.44 6.00 -1.88
C LEU A 203 -16.29 5.24 -0.84
N GLY A 204 -16.74 5.89 0.25
CA GLY A 204 -17.46 5.25 1.33
C GLY A 204 -16.59 4.43 2.27
N LEU A 205 -15.26 4.64 2.28
CA LEU A 205 -14.29 3.86 3.03
C LEU A 205 -14.00 4.49 4.40
N TYR A 206 -13.47 3.65 5.31
CA TYR A 206 -13.01 4.08 6.62
C TYR A 206 -11.48 4.01 6.71
N GLY A 207 -10.84 5.14 7.06
CA GLY A 207 -9.40 5.22 7.20
C GLY A 207 -8.87 6.65 7.14
N GLY A 208 -7.55 6.80 7.12
CA GLY A 208 -6.90 8.10 7.02
C GLY A 208 -5.45 8.11 7.48
N HIS A 209 -4.82 9.27 7.34
CA HIS A 209 -3.45 9.51 7.78
C HIS A 209 -3.38 9.86 9.27
N ASN A 210 -4.27 10.72 9.74
CA ASN A 210 -4.31 11.20 11.11
C ASN A 210 -5.06 10.22 12.02
N ILE A 211 -4.35 9.63 12.98
CA ILE A 211 -4.95 8.66 13.93
C ILE A 211 -5.95 9.30 14.87
N ASP A 212 -5.79 10.60 15.17
CA ASP A 212 -6.68 11.31 16.10
C ASP A 212 -8.11 11.46 15.53
N SER A 213 -8.29 11.17 14.24
CA SER A 213 -9.59 11.13 13.56
C SER A 213 -10.17 9.73 13.38
N LEU A 214 -9.53 8.70 13.94
CA LEU A 214 -9.88 7.29 13.78
C LEU A 214 -10.18 6.65 15.15
N ASP A 215 -11.01 5.62 15.17
CA ASP A 215 -11.29 4.82 16.37
C ASP A 215 -10.08 3.93 16.71
N ALA A 216 -9.45 4.21 17.85
CA ALA A 216 -8.29 3.47 18.34
C ALA A 216 -8.59 1.97 18.61
N ASN A 217 -9.85 1.61 18.89
CA ASN A 217 -10.26 0.21 19.10
C ASN A 217 -10.10 -0.63 17.81
N ARG A 218 -10.04 0.00 16.66
CA ARG A 218 -9.86 -0.64 15.36
C ARG A 218 -8.39 -0.76 14.93
N PHE A 219 -7.43 -0.30 15.72
CA PHE A 219 -6.02 -0.38 15.33
C PHE A 219 -5.45 -1.77 15.56
N ALA A 220 -4.88 -2.36 14.53
CA ALA A 220 -4.00 -3.51 14.67
C ALA A 220 -2.59 -3.02 15.03
N LEU A 221 -2.16 -3.25 16.27
CA LEU A 221 -0.85 -2.83 16.76
C LEU A 221 0.26 -3.50 15.95
N ILE A 222 1.33 -2.76 15.70
CA ILE A 222 2.44 -3.22 14.87
C ILE A 222 3.58 -3.71 15.76
N TYR A 223 4.20 -4.82 15.36
CA TYR A 223 5.24 -5.50 16.11
C TYR A 223 6.49 -5.69 15.27
N THR A 224 7.65 -5.39 15.85
CA THR A 224 8.95 -5.73 15.28
C THR A 224 9.50 -6.95 16.00
N ASN A 225 9.94 -7.96 15.27
CA ASN A 225 10.67 -9.08 15.87
C ASN A 225 12.08 -8.64 16.26
N LYS A 226 12.42 -8.76 17.56
CA LYS A 226 13.75 -8.51 18.10
C LYS A 226 14.25 -9.79 18.77
N ASN A 227 15.18 -10.48 18.13
CA ASN A 227 15.80 -11.71 18.65
C ASN A 227 14.78 -12.82 19.02
N GLY A 228 13.71 -12.94 18.26
CA GLY A 228 12.66 -13.94 18.48
C GLY A 228 11.46 -13.46 19.30
N GLU A 229 11.52 -12.26 19.88
CA GLU A 229 10.42 -11.65 20.63
C GLU A 229 9.77 -10.52 19.85
N TYR A 230 8.45 -10.42 19.91
CA TYR A 230 7.69 -9.34 19.29
C TYR A 230 7.56 -8.15 20.25
N VAL A 231 8.11 -7.01 19.81
CA VAL A 231 8.05 -5.72 20.53
C VAL A 231 7.14 -4.78 19.78
N GLU A 232 6.18 -4.16 20.47
CA GLU A 232 5.27 -3.17 19.92
C GLU A 232 6.02 -1.93 19.41
N SER A 233 5.73 -1.53 18.18
CA SER A 233 6.26 -0.32 17.53
C SER A 233 5.36 0.88 17.77
N LYS A 234 5.37 1.43 18.98
CA LYS A 234 4.46 2.50 19.46
C LYS A 234 4.45 3.74 18.55
N GLY A 235 5.58 4.08 17.91
CA GLY A 235 5.68 5.24 16.99
C GLY A 235 4.77 5.15 15.76
N ALA A 236 4.29 3.95 15.41
CA ALA A 236 3.41 3.76 14.26
C ALA A 236 2.04 4.43 14.42
N TYR A 237 1.57 4.59 15.67
CA TYR A 237 0.28 5.18 16.06
C TYR A 237 0.46 6.32 17.06
N LYS A 238 1.45 7.21 16.83
CA LYS A 238 1.65 8.41 17.65
C LYS A 238 0.58 9.46 17.31
N SER A 239 -0.14 9.98 18.32
CA SER A 239 -1.03 11.13 18.19
C SER A 239 -0.29 12.36 17.65
N ARG A 240 -0.98 13.17 16.87
CA ARG A 240 -0.48 14.44 16.32
C ARG A 240 -0.97 15.66 17.08
N SER A 241 -1.75 15.47 18.14
CA SER A 241 -2.29 16.57 18.95
C SER A 241 -1.20 17.48 19.52
N GLU A 242 -0.04 16.91 19.88
CA GLU A 242 1.12 17.68 20.39
C GLU A 242 1.84 18.48 19.30
N ASP A 243 1.76 18.01 18.03
CA ASP A 243 2.40 18.66 16.90
C ASP A 243 1.56 19.84 16.35
N MET A 244 0.23 19.83 16.60
CA MET A 244 -0.69 20.81 16.03
C MET A 244 -0.48 22.26 16.45
N PRO A 245 -0.08 22.61 17.68
CA PRO A 245 0.17 24.01 18.06
C PRO A 245 1.31 24.68 17.27
N SER A 246 2.28 23.89 16.76
CA SER A 246 3.40 24.37 15.93
C SER A 246 3.21 24.11 14.44
N TYR A 247 2.04 23.64 14.04
CA TYR A 247 1.75 23.30 12.64
C TYR A 247 1.74 24.52 11.74
N VAL A 248 2.56 24.51 10.70
CA VAL A 248 2.62 25.55 9.66
C VAL A 248 1.96 25.01 8.41
N PHE A 249 0.78 25.55 8.07
CA PHE A 249 0.03 25.16 6.87
C PHE A 249 0.86 25.41 5.60
N GLY A 250 0.88 24.42 4.70
CA GLY A 250 1.73 24.46 3.50
C GLY A 250 3.21 24.20 3.74
N TYR A 251 3.57 23.67 4.94
CA TYR A 251 4.95 23.28 5.28
C TYR A 251 5.03 22.03 6.16
N SER A 252 4.17 21.91 7.17
CA SER A 252 4.26 20.85 8.19
C SER A 252 3.51 19.56 7.83
N SER A 253 2.93 19.43 6.63
CA SER A 253 2.16 18.25 6.22
C SER A 253 2.94 16.92 6.34
N PRO A 254 4.31 16.87 6.26
CA PRO A 254 5.08 15.65 6.47
C PRO A 254 4.79 14.92 7.80
N ILE A 255 4.33 15.62 8.85
CA ILE A 255 3.94 14.99 10.12
C ILE A 255 2.82 13.94 9.95
N PHE A 256 1.93 14.11 8.96
CA PHE A 256 0.89 13.16 8.60
C PHE A 256 1.37 12.03 7.70
N SER A 257 2.66 12.06 7.34
CA SER A 257 3.33 11.04 6.51
C SER A 257 2.61 10.79 5.16
N PRO A 258 2.62 11.77 4.23
CA PRO A 258 2.13 11.57 2.85
C PRO A 258 2.73 10.34 2.17
N THR A 259 3.94 10.00 2.57
CA THR A 259 4.72 8.86 2.07
C THR A 259 4.31 7.50 2.65
N GLY A 260 3.59 7.46 3.79
CA GLY A 260 3.37 6.16 4.46
C GLY A 260 2.33 6.13 5.57
N GLY A 261 1.46 7.13 5.68
CA GLY A 261 0.63 7.34 6.87
C GLY A 261 -0.78 6.78 6.86
N VAL A 262 -1.31 6.26 5.77
CA VAL A 262 -2.69 5.73 5.71
C VAL A 262 -2.85 4.50 6.60
N LYS A 263 -3.97 4.46 7.34
CA LYS A 263 -4.48 3.30 8.06
C LYS A 263 -5.84 2.96 7.46
N ILE A 264 -6.04 1.71 7.06
CA ILE A 264 -7.21 1.25 6.34
C ILE A 264 -7.35 -0.28 6.52
N SER A 265 -8.55 -0.84 6.36
CA SER A 265 -8.76 -2.29 6.36
C SER A 265 -8.34 -2.91 5.01
N ALA A 266 -8.12 -4.23 4.96
CA ALA A 266 -7.85 -4.94 3.71
C ALA A 266 -9.03 -4.83 2.74
N HIS A 267 -10.25 -4.92 3.25
CA HIS A 267 -11.47 -4.74 2.48
C HIS A 267 -11.52 -3.35 1.79
N ASP A 268 -11.33 -2.30 2.56
CA ASP A 268 -11.43 -0.93 2.05
C ASP A 268 -10.26 -0.59 1.10
N LEU A 269 -9.06 -1.15 1.36
CA LEU A 269 -7.94 -1.04 0.43
C LEU A 269 -8.21 -1.77 -0.89
N ALA A 270 -8.93 -2.92 -0.85
CA ALA A 270 -9.35 -3.61 -2.07
C ALA A 270 -10.36 -2.79 -2.88
N ILE A 271 -11.26 -2.05 -2.24
CA ILE A 271 -12.17 -1.12 -2.94
C ILE A 271 -11.37 0.04 -3.58
N TYR A 272 -10.40 0.60 -2.86
CA TYR A 272 -9.49 1.61 -3.43
C TYR A 272 -8.70 1.05 -4.63
N MET A 273 -8.22 -0.19 -4.55
CA MET A 273 -7.58 -0.89 -5.66
C MET A 273 -8.54 -1.04 -6.86
N MET A 274 -9.79 -1.47 -6.63
CA MET A 274 -10.80 -1.60 -7.68
C MET A 274 -11.10 -0.26 -8.36
N MET A 275 -11.03 0.86 -7.65
CA MET A 275 -11.14 2.20 -8.25
C MET A 275 -10.05 2.41 -9.32
N HIS A 276 -8.80 2.01 -9.04
CA HIS A 276 -7.71 2.08 -10.03
C HIS A 276 -7.89 1.08 -11.18
N MET A 277 -8.31 -0.15 -10.87
CA MET A 277 -8.61 -1.20 -11.88
C MET A 277 -9.70 -0.74 -12.86
N ASN A 278 -10.64 0.07 -12.39
CA ASN A 278 -11.78 0.57 -13.17
C ASN A 278 -11.56 2.00 -13.73
N GLY A 279 -10.31 2.38 -14.03
CA GLY A 279 -10.00 3.65 -14.67
C GLY A 279 -10.40 4.88 -13.83
N GLY A 280 -10.18 4.82 -12.50
CA GLY A 280 -10.38 5.96 -11.60
C GLY A 280 -11.79 6.09 -11.01
N ALA A 281 -12.64 5.08 -11.12
CA ALA A 281 -14.01 5.10 -10.59
C ALA A 281 -14.39 3.78 -9.90
N TYR A 282 -15.30 3.84 -8.93
CA TYR A 282 -15.88 2.67 -8.27
C TYR A 282 -17.37 2.95 -7.94
N ASN A 283 -18.26 2.01 -8.25
CA ASN A 283 -19.71 2.09 -8.02
C ASN A 283 -20.32 3.44 -8.46
N GLY A 284 -19.94 3.93 -9.65
CA GLY A 284 -20.44 5.20 -10.20
C GLY A 284 -19.78 6.46 -9.60
N VAL A 285 -18.93 6.31 -8.58
CA VAL A 285 -18.17 7.43 -7.98
C VAL A 285 -16.82 7.56 -8.67
N ARG A 286 -16.60 8.64 -9.40
CA ARG A 286 -15.31 8.98 -10.01
C ARG A 286 -14.44 9.74 -9.03
N ILE A 287 -13.21 9.25 -8.85
CA ILE A 287 -12.18 9.86 -8.01
C ILE A 287 -11.20 10.65 -8.87
N ILE A 288 -10.70 10.06 -9.96
CA ILE A 288 -9.82 10.67 -10.95
C ILE A 288 -10.29 10.31 -12.36
N SER A 289 -9.83 11.03 -13.36
CA SER A 289 -10.11 10.73 -14.77
C SER A 289 -9.47 9.41 -15.19
N GLU A 290 -9.96 8.82 -16.30
CA GLU A 290 -9.35 7.63 -16.90
C GLU A 290 -7.91 7.90 -17.35
N GLU A 291 -7.65 9.12 -17.85
CA GLU A 291 -6.32 9.57 -18.24
C GLU A 291 -5.37 9.60 -17.04
N SER A 292 -5.80 10.18 -15.92
CA SER A 292 -5.01 10.21 -14.67
C SER A 292 -4.79 8.82 -14.10
N ALA A 293 -5.79 7.94 -14.10
CA ALA A 293 -5.65 6.55 -13.67
C ALA A 293 -4.64 5.79 -14.54
N LYS A 294 -4.70 5.97 -15.86
CA LYS A 294 -3.75 5.39 -16.81
C LYS A 294 -2.33 5.96 -16.60
N ALA A 295 -2.20 7.27 -16.37
CA ALA A 295 -0.91 7.90 -16.12
C ALA A 295 -0.23 7.34 -14.86
N MET A 296 -0.97 7.04 -13.80
CA MET A 296 -0.43 6.39 -12.59
C MET A 296 0.16 5.02 -12.88
N GLN A 297 -0.47 4.24 -13.76
CA GLN A 297 -0.14 2.87 -14.06
C GLN A 297 0.91 2.73 -15.19
N THR A 298 1.15 3.79 -15.95
CA THR A 298 2.10 3.77 -17.07
C THR A 298 3.50 4.10 -16.56
N PRO A 299 4.51 3.22 -16.76
CA PRO A 299 5.87 3.50 -16.33
C PRO A 299 6.44 4.79 -16.94
N VAL A 300 6.81 5.73 -16.08
CA VAL A 300 7.61 6.91 -16.42
C VAL A 300 9.09 6.53 -16.44
N TRP A 301 9.51 5.69 -15.49
CA TRP A 301 10.84 5.11 -15.43
C TRP A 301 10.77 3.62 -15.76
N LYS A 302 11.68 3.19 -16.65
CA LYS A 302 11.90 1.77 -16.99
C LYS A 302 13.24 1.33 -16.46
N ILE A 303 13.32 0.09 -15.98
CA ILE A 303 14.55 -0.50 -15.46
C ILE A 303 15.69 -0.37 -16.46
N GLN A 304 16.81 0.21 -16.02
CA GLN A 304 18.05 0.33 -16.80
C GLN A 304 19.19 -0.46 -16.16
N LYS A 305 19.10 -0.73 -14.85
CA LYS A 305 20.09 -1.51 -14.09
C LYS A 305 19.43 -2.33 -13.00
N GLU A 306 20.14 -3.31 -12.49
CA GLU A 306 19.69 -4.14 -11.36
C GLU A 306 19.32 -3.29 -10.14
N GLY A 307 18.23 -3.68 -9.47
CA GLY A 307 17.69 -3.00 -8.29
C GLY A 307 16.75 -1.83 -8.57
N GLU A 308 16.56 -1.42 -9.82
CA GLU A 308 15.57 -0.44 -10.21
C GLU A 308 14.19 -1.07 -10.41
N GLU A 309 13.16 -0.23 -10.36
CA GLU A 309 11.76 -0.63 -10.56
C GLU A 309 11.19 0.04 -11.81
N GLN A 310 10.28 -0.62 -12.52
CA GLN A 310 9.45 0.06 -13.53
C GLN A 310 8.35 0.83 -12.80
N TYR A 311 8.44 2.16 -12.83
CA TYR A 311 7.67 3.01 -11.93
C TYR A 311 6.89 4.08 -12.69
N GLY A 312 5.57 4.13 -12.45
CA GLY A 312 4.65 5.17 -12.92
C GLY A 312 4.54 6.34 -11.94
N LEU A 313 3.34 6.81 -11.64
CA LEU A 313 3.11 7.84 -10.62
C LEU A 313 2.61 7.16 -9.33
N CYS A 314 3.55 6.85 -8.44
CA CYS A 314 3.31 6.14 -7.17
C CYS A 314 2.68 4.74 -7.30
N LEU A 315 2.76 4.13 -8.48
CA LEU A 315 2.48 2.73 -8.75
C LEU A 315 3.63 2.15 -9.57
N ARG A 316 3.87 0.84 -9.42
CA ARG A 316 4.94 0.15 -10.15
C ARG A 316 4.43 -1.14 -10.79
N GLU A 317 5.17 -1.61 -11.78
CA GLU A 317 5.02 -2.95 -12.32
C GLU A 317 5.82 -3.96 -11.49
N PHE A 318 5.25 -5.16 -11.30
CA PHE A 318 5.86 -6.24 -10.53
C PHE A 318 6.39 -7.33 -11.46
N ILE A 319 7.70 -7.29 -11.71
CA ILE A 319 8.40 -8.26 -12.54
C ILE A 319 8.79 -9.46 -11.67
N ASP A 320 8.58 -10.69 -12.16
CA ASP A 320 8.91 -11.96 -11.49
C ASP A 320 8.33 -12.08 -10.06
N PHE A 321 7.22 -11.42 -9.79
CA PHE A 321 6.62 -11.40 -8.46
C PHE A 321 5.57 -12.50 -8.28
N VAL A 322 4.73 -12.74 -9.29
CA VAL A 322 3.74 -13.81 -9.33
C VAL A 322 4.35 -15.02 -10.03
N ASN A 323 4.21 -16.22 -9.45
CA ASN A 323 4.75 -17.48 -9.97
C ASN A 323 3.90 -18.01 -11.13
N ASP A 324 3.70 -17.18 -12.14
CA ASP A 324 3.01 -17.56 -13.39
C ASP A 324 3.69 -16.82 -14.55
N GLU A 325 4.26 -17.58 -15.50
CA GLU A 325 5.07 -17.06 -16.61
C GLU A 325 4.34 -16.03 -17.46
N LYS A 326 3.01 -16.09 -17.54
CA LYS A 326 2.21 -15.12 -18.29
C LYS A 326 2.35 -13.69 -17.76
N TYR A 327 2.73 -13.51 -16.48
CA TYR A 327 2.95 -12.19 -15.85
C TYR A 327 4.41 -11.75 -15.87
N ASN A 328 5.29 -12.51 -16.52
CA ASN A 328 6.73 -12.21 -16.58
C ASN A 328 7.17 -11.70 -17.96
N VAL A 329 6.21 -11.22 -18.76
CA VAL A 329 6.48 -10.64 -20.07
C VAL A 329 6.04 -9.17 -20.13
N PRO A 330 6.76 -8.31 -20.88
CA PRO A 330 6.40 -6.90 -21.00
C PRO A 330 4.94 -6.69 -21.45
N GLY A 331 4.22 -5.83 -20.72
CA GLY A 331 2.81 -5.53 -20.99
C GLY A 331 1.81 -6.40 -20.25
N SER A 332 2.25 -7.45 -19.54
CA SER A 332 1.40 -8.30 -18.69
C SER A 332 1.70 -8.18 -17.20
N TYR A 333 2.74 -7.40 -16.83
CA TYR A 333 3.13 -7.28 -15.43
C TYR A 333 1.98 -6.81 -14.55
N PRO A 334 1.75 -7.45 -13.39
CA PRO A 334 0.85 -6.89 -12.38
C PRO A 334 1.34 -5.52 -11.92
N ILE A 335 0.40 -4.66 -11.56
CA ILE A 335 0.65 -3.29 -11.13
C ILE A 335 0.23 -3.15 -9.66
N GLY A 336 0.84 -2.22 -8.94
CA GLY A 336 0.46 -1.91 -7.57
C GLY A 336 1.57 -1.24 -6.77
N HIS A 337 1.57 -1.48 -5.47
CA HIS A 337 2.61 -1.01 -4.56
C HIS A 337 2.74 -1.91 -3.33
N THR A 338 3.94 -1.95 -2.76
CA THR A 338 4.20 -2.59 -1.46
C THR A 338 4.39 -1.53 -0.38
N GLY A 339 4.25 -1.93 0.87
CA GLY A 339 4.56 -1.10 2.03
C GLY A 339 5.34 -1.87 3.08
N GLY A 340 6.30 -1.22 3.71
CA GLY A 340 7.06 -1.79 4.82
C GLY A 340 7.50 -0.70 5.79
N ALA A 341 7.18 -0.85 7.08
CA ALA A 341 7.61 0.06 8.14
C ALA A 341 7.31 -0.55 9.51
N TYR A 342 8.16 -0.31 10.49
CA TYR A 342 7.92 -0.67 11.89
C TYR A 342 7.66 -2.17 12.16
N GLY A 343 7.97 -3.07 11.22
CA GLY A 343 7.68 -4.50 11.31
C GLY A 343 6.41 -4.94 10.57
N LEU A 344 5.60 -4.00 10.05
CA LEU A 344 4.51 -4.33 9.13
C LEU A 344 5.03 -4.53 7.71
N ASN A 345 4.31 -5.36 6.95
CA ASN A 345 4.40 -5.42 5.49
C ASN A 345 3.00 -5.44 4.88
N SER A 346 2.85 -4.79 3.73
CA SER A 346 1.59 -4.71 2.99
C SER A 346 1.82 -4.76 1.49
N ILE A 347 0.84 -5.29 0.76
CA ILE A 347 0.83 -5.30 -0.69
C ILE A 347 -0.59 -5.01 -1.20
N MET A 348 -0.66 -4.24 -2.26
CA MET A 348 -1.80 -4.01 -3.11
C MET A 348 -1.33 -4.23 -4.55
N ILE A 349 -1.80 -5.29 -5.19
CA ILE A 349 -1.35 -5.71 -6.53
C ILE A 349 -2.53 -6.22 -7.34
N TRP A 350 -2.57 -5.91 -8.63
CA TRP A 350 -3.61 -6.39 -9.55
C TRP A 350 -3.07 -6.62 -10.95
N SER A 351 -3.73 -7.49 -11.72
CA SER A 351 -3.49 -7.67 -13.15
C SER A 351 -4.49 -6.84 -13.95
N PRO A 352 -4.04 -5.83 -14.71
CA PRO A 352 -4.92 -5.11 -15.64
C PRO A 352 -5.47 -5.99 -16.77
N ALA A 353 -4.72 -7.04 -17.15
CA ALA A 353 -5.09 -7.92 -18.24
C ALA A 353 -6.19 -8.93 -17.85
N ASP A 354 -6.14 -9.46 -16.63
CA ASP A 354 -7.01 -10.56 -16.19
C ASP A 354 -8.01 -10.14 -15.09
N GLY A 355 -8.00 -8.88 -14.66
CA GLY A 355 -9.02 -8.35 -13.75
C GLY A 355 -9.01 -8.93 -12.33
N TRP A 356 -7.92 -9.58 -11.90
CA TRP A 356 -7.76 -9.99 -10.50
C TRP A 356 -6.94 -8.96 -9.71
N GLY A 357 -7.14 -8.95 -8.40
CA GLY A 357 -6.35 -8.14 -7.48
C GLY A 357 -6.23 -8.78 -6.11
N ILE A 358 -5.09 -8.54 -5.45
CA ILE A 358 -4.76 -9.05 -4.11
C ILE A 358 -4.32 -7.89 -3.23
N VAL A 359 -4.93 -7.82 -2.06
CA VAL A 359 -4.45 -7.04 -0.92
C VAL A 359 -4.06 -8.02 0.17
N ALA A 360 -2.86 -7.88 0.73
CA ALA A 360 -2.44 -8.62 1.92
C ALA A 360 -1.61 -7.70 2.84
N MET A 361 -1.88 -7.75 4.13
CA MET A 361 -1.25 -6.90 5.14
C MET A 361 -0.91 -7.73 6.36
N THR A 362 0.29 -7.54 6.94
CA THR A 362 0.67 -8.14 8.23
C THR A 362 1.16 -7.07 9.19
N ASN A 363 0.83 -7.22 10.46
CA ASN A 363 1.21 -6.28 11.51
C ASN A 363 2.47 -6.72 12.30
N GLY A 364 3.14 -7.77 11.87
CA GLY A 364 4.40 -8.25 12.44
C GLY A 364 4.72 -9.66 11.95
N PHE A 365 6.00 -9.94 11.71
CA PHE A 365 6.47 -11.24 11.25
C PHE A 365 7.96 -11.43 11.56
N THR A 366 8.43 -12.66 11.48
CA THR A 366 9.86 -13.01 11.55
C THR A 366 10.41 -13.16 10.14
N ALA A 367 11.47 -12.44 9.82
CA ALA A 367 12.14 -12.60 8.53
C ALA A 367 12.67 -14.03 8.36
N VAL A 368 12.46 -14.59 7.16
CA VAL A 368 12.99 -15.88 6.74
C VAL A 368 14.01 -15.63 5.65
N GLU A 369 15.22 -16.18 5.81
CA GLU A 369 16.31 -15.95 4.86
C GLU A 369 15.91 -16.38 3.44
N GLY A 370 16.21 -15.54 2.46
CA GLY A 370 15.91 -15.77 1.03
C GLY A 370 14.43 -15.73 0.67
N LYS A 371 13.52 -15.39 1.60
CA LYS A 371 12.08 -15.34 1.34
C LYS A 371 11.47 -13.97 1.65
N SER A 372 10.47 -13.58 0.86
CA SER A 372 9.64 -12.40 1.08
C SER A 372 8.24 -12.83 1.50
N ILE A 373 7.79 -12.39 2.68
CA ILE A 373 6.43 -12.69 3.15
C ILE A 373 5.37 -12.18 2.17
N LEU A 374 5.58 -11.01 1.56
CA LEU A 374 4.62 -10.47 0.58
C LEU A 374 4.55 -11.34 -0.67
N LYS A 375 5.70 -11.77 -1.20
CA LYS A 375 5.73 -12.68 -2.37
C LYS A 375 5.12 -14.03 -2.02
N SER A 376 5.38 -14.57 -0.83
CA SER A 376 4.79 -15.83 -0.34
C SER A 376 3.28 -15.72 -0.19
N LEU A 377 2.76 -14.67 0.47
CA LEU A 377 1.31 -14.44 0.61
C LEU A 377 0.63 -14.25 -0.75
N THR A 378 1.22 -13.42 -1.63
CA THR A 378 0.65 -13.17 -2.96
C THR A 378 0.52 -14.47 -3.75
N ASN A 379 1.58 -15.29 -3.78
CA ASN A 379 1.56 -16.54 -4.55
C ASN A 379 0.65 -17.59 -3.93
N ALA A 380 0.61 -17.72 -2.62
CA ALA A 380 -0.29 -18.63 -1.92
C ALA A 380 -1.76 -18.29 -2.22
N ILE A 381 -2.12 -17.00 -2.18
CA ILE A 381 -3.47 -16.51 -2.50
C ILE A 381 -3.77 -16.69 -4.01
N TYR A 382 -2.80 -16.33 -4.86
CA TYR A 382 -2.94 -16.47 -6.32
C TYR A 382 -3.25 -17.91 -6.73
N GLU A 383 -2.47 -18.88 -6.28
CA GLU A 383 -2.64 -20.29 -6.59
C GLU A 383 -3.96 -20.88 -6.03
N ALA A 384 -4.38 -20.45 -4.84
CA ALA A 384 -5.55 -20.99 -4.16
C ALA A 384 -6.89 -20.37 -4.58
N CYS A 385 -6.88 -19.10 -5.06
CA CYS A 385 -8.12 -18.34 -5.29
C CYS A 385 -8.29 -17.85 -6.74
N ILE A 386 -7.20 -17.56 -7.44
CA ILE A 386 -7.27 -16.90 -8.75
C ILE A 386 -7.03 -17.88 -9.89
N LYS A 387 -6.02 -18.73 -9.78
CA LYS A 387 -5.59 -19.66 -10.82
C LYS A 387 -6.56 -20.83 -11.04
N GLU A 388 -7.36 -21.16 -10.01
CA GLU A 388 -8.46 -22.15 -10.14
C GLU A 388 -9.67 -21.51 -10.83
#